data_f5cd7222095d3264195d45f1fe8d048d
#
_entry.id   f5cd7222095d3264195d45f1fe8d048d
#
_cell.length_a   1.000
_cell.length_b   1.000
_cell.length_c   1.000
_cell.angle_alpha   90.00
_cell.angle_beta   90.00
_cell.angle_gamma   90.00
#
_symmetry.space_group_name_H-M   'P 1'
#
loop_
_entity.id
_entity.type
_entity.pdbx_description
1 polymer ?
#
loop_
_entity_poly.entity_id
_entity_poly.type
_entity_poly.pdbx_seq_one_letter_code
_entity_poly.pdbx_strand_id
1 'polypeptide(L)'
;ECLDRELAAGKYTLEQLGDFFRSHKLKMLSYNALIFFNMKQTQAEKDAVMAQLDEIIRRCEILDCKMIVVVPSMDLTVHATVDEIKADAVAVLKEMVKKVEPHGIKLSLEFCGAPAMSINRFEYAYDIVKAVDSPLVGVTLDQFHFNAMASGWDALEKADGKKIFVWHLNGTENMPCGAAYNNDEKRLWPGEPGDCLDHKRFADTLKKIGFDGDVCTIEVFRPDYYKLSSEENIRKAA
;
A
#
# COMPACT_ATOMS: atom_id res chain seq x y z
N GLU A 1 -10.35 -8.75 2.67
CA GLU A 1 -11.05 -9.42 3.82
C GLU A 1 -12.34 -8.70 4.24
N CYS A 2 -12.32 -7.39 4.56
CA CYS A 2 -13.55 -6.70 4.97
C CYS A 2 -14.63 -6.76 3.87
N LEU A 3 -14.28 -6.40 2.63
CA LEU A 3 -15.19 -6.46 1.50
C LEU A 3 -15.73 -7.89 1.29
N ASP A 4 -14.86 -8.90 1.32
CA ASP A 4 -15.27 -10.30 1.13
C ASP A 4 -16.26 -10.77 2.20
N ARG A 5 -16.02 -10.38 3.44
CA ARG A 5 -16.92 -10.69 4.56
C ARG A 5 -18.30 -10.03 4.37
N GLU A 6 -18.34 -8.77 3.96
CA GLU A 6 -19.60 -8.05 3.76
C GLU A 6 -20.38 -8.59 2.55
N LEU A 7 -19.69 -8.93 1.46
CA LEU A 7 -20.30 -9.58 0.29
C LEU A 7 -20.84 -10.99 0.65
N ALA A 8 -20.05 -11.78 1.38
CA ALA A 8 -20.46 -13.11 1.83
C ALA A 8 -21.66 -13.06 2.81
N ALA A 9 -21.79 -11.98 3.58
CA ALA A 9 -22.94 -11.75 4.43
C ALA A 9 -24.23 -11.38 3.65
N GLY A 10 -24.13 -11.19 2.35
CA GLY A 10 -25.28 -10.90 1.47
C GLY A 10 -25.90 -9.52 1.69
N LYS A 11 -25.21 -8.59 2.33
CA LYS A 11 -25.75 -7.25 2.59
C LYS A 11 -25.94 -6.44 1.31
N TYR A 12 -25.04 -6.62 0.33
CA TYR A 12 -25.07 -6.02 -0.99
C TYR A 12 -24.21 -6.83 -1.98
N THR A 13 -24.40 -6.60 -3.25
CA THR A 13 -23.52 -7.11 -4.30
C THR A 13 -22.41 -6.10 -4.61
N LEU A 14 -21.39 -6.52 -5.35
CA LEU A 14 -20.32 -5.64 -5.79
C LEU A 14 -20.84 -4.53 -6.71
N GLU A 15 -21.79 -4.86 -7.59
CA GLU A 15 -22.47 -3.93 -8.49
C GLU A 15 -23.27 -2.87 -7.70
N GLN A 16 -24.03 -3.30 -6.68
CA GLN A 16 -24.76 -2.38 -5.79
C GLN A 16 -23.81 -1.44 -5.04
N LEU A 17 -22.65 -1.92 -4.63
CA LEU A 17 -21.62 -1.06 -4.03
C LEU A 17 -21.07 -0.04 -5.03
N GLY A 18 -20.81 -0.45 -6.26
CA GLY A 18 -20.39 0.45 -7.34
C GLY A 18 -21.45 1.52 -7.65
N ASP A 19 -22.74 1.13 -7.70
CA ASP A 19 -23.86 2.07 -7.88
C ASP A 19 -23.98 3.05 -6.71
N PHE A 20 -23.75 2.58 -5.49
CA PHE A 20 -23.72 3.44 -4.30
C PHE A 20 -22.62 4.49 -4.42
N PHE A 21 -21.41 4.13 -4.77
CA PHE A 21 -20.31 5.09 -4.95
C PHE A 21 -20.65 6.12 -6.03
N ARG A 22 -21.13 5.69 -7.19
CA ARG A 22 -21.51 6.60 -8.28
C ARG A 22 -22.63 7.56 -7.88
N SER A 23 -23.69 7.07 -7.24
CA SER A 23 -24.83 7.89 -6.83
C SER A 23 -24.50 8.92 -5.75
N HIS A 24 -23.51 8.60 -4.89
CA HIS A 24 -23.04 9.51 -3.83
C HIS A 24 -21.81 10.34 -4.23
N LYS A 25 -21.40 10.28 -5.51
CA LYS A 25 -20.22 10.98 -6.03
C LYS A 25 -18.94 10.62 -5.25
N LEU A 26 -18.87 9.40 -4.73
CA LEU A 26 -17.68 8.84 -4.11
C LEU A 26 -16.83 8.15 -5.20
N LYS A 27 -15.52 8.24 -5.07
CA LYS A 27 -14.57 7.57 -5.95
C LYS A 27 -13.75 6.59 -5.15
N MET A 28 -13.67 5.34 -5.61
CA MET A 28 -12.72 4.38 -5.04
C MET A 28 -11.33 4.70 -5.58
N LEU A 29 -10.45 5.22 -4.73
CA LEU A 29 -9.13 5.69 -5.13
C LEU A 29 -8.14 4.55 -5.33
N SER A 30 -8.16 3.56 -4.44
CA SER A 30 -7.29 2.38 -4.53
C SER A 30 -7.99 1.13 -3.97
N TYR A 31 -7.63 -0.03 -4.50
CA TYR A 31 -7.98 -1.33 -3.93
C TYR A 31 -6.83 -1.79 -3.02
N ASN A 32 -7.05 -1.85 -1.73
CA ASN A 32 -6.07 -2.27 -0.76
C ASN A 32 -6.45 -3.66 -0.16
N ALA A 33 -5.76 -4.77 -0.50
CA ALA A 33 -4.62 -4.84 -1.37
C ALA A 33 -4.48 -6.26 -1.97
N LEU A 34 -3.61 -6.41 -2.96
CA LEU A 34 -3.05 -7.71 -3.32
C LEU A 34 -1.87 -7.98 -2.40
N ILE A 35 -1.98 -8.98 -1.49
CA ILE A 35 -0.98 -9.23 -0.46
C ILE A 35 -0.07 -10.41 -0.80
N PHE A 36 1.18 -10.34 -0.31
CA PHE A 36 2.16 -11.43 -0.36
C PHE A 36 2.48 -11.91 -1.78
N PHE A 37 2.77 -10.95 -2.68
CA PHE A 37 2.87 -11.22 -4.11
C PHE A 37 4.19 -11.87 -4.54
N ASN A 38 5.30 -11.66 -3.82
CA ASN A 38 6.66 -12.02 -4.23
C ASN A 38 7.22 -13.22 -3.45
N MET A 39 8.36 -13.72 -3.88
CA MET A 39 9.11 -14.82 -3.23
C MET A 39 8.34 -16.14 -3.11
N LYS A 40 7.43 -16.42 -4.05
CA LYS A 40 6.67 -17.67 -4.11
C LYS A 40 7.56 -18.81 -4.63
N GLN A 41 7.57 -19.94 -3.90
CA GLN A 41 8.51 -21.04 -4.14
C GLN A 41 8.02 -22.02 -5.20
N THR A 42 6.72 -22.19 -5.32
CA THR A 42 6.10 -23.13 -6.25
C THR A 42 5.34 -22.44 -7.36
N GLN A 43 5.18 -23.11 -8.50
CA GLN A 43 4.35 -22.60 -9.60
C GLN A 43 2.90 -22.40 -9.15
N ALA A 44 2.36 -23.32 -8.34
CA ALA A 44 1.00 -23.21 -7.82
C ALA A 44 0.78 -21.95 -6.98
N GLU A 45 1.76 -21.56 -6.15
CA GLU A 45 1.69 -20.32 -5.37
C GLU A 45 1.75 -19.07 -6.29
N LYS A 46 2.59 -19.09 -7.31
CA LYS A 46 2.67 -18.03 -8.33
C LYS A 46 1.35 -17.88 -9.08
N ASP A 47 0.79 -19.00 -9.51
CA ASP A 47 -0.50 -19.03 -10.22
C ASP A 47 -1.64 -18.50 -9.32
N ALA A 48 -1.63 -18.85 -8.03
CA ALA A 48 -2.61 -18.36 -7.06
C ALA A 48 -2.56 -16.83 -6.91
N VAL A 49 -1.35 -16.23 -6.86
CA VAL A 49 -1.19 -14.77 -6.82
C VAL A 49 -1.76 -14.13 -8.09
N MET A 50 -1.49 -14.70 -9.25
CA MET A 50 -2.01 -14.18 -10.53
C MET A 50 -3.52 -14.34 -10.67
N ALA A 51 -4.10 -15.44 -10.14
CA ALA A 51 -5.55 -15.61 -10.09
C ALA A 51 -6.23 -14.61 -9.14
N GLN A 52 -5.59 -14.32 -8.00
CA GLN A 52 -6.07 -13.27 -7.09
C GLN A 52 -6.03 -11.90 -7.77
N LEU A 53 -4.97 -11.60 -8.53
CA LEU A 53 -4.90 -10.36 -9.31
C LEU A 53 -6.03 -10.26 -10.33
N ASP A 54 -6.35 -11.35 -11.06
CA ASP A 54 -7.45 -11.36 -12.02
C ASP A 54 -8.80 -11.04 -11.36
N GLU A 55 -9.07 -11.61 -10.18
CA GLU A 55 -10.27 -11.30 -9.43
C GLU A 55 -10.30 -9.83 -8.94
N ILE A 56 -9.16 -9.29 -8.50
CA ILE A 56 -9.07 -7.88 -8.09
C ILE A 56 -9.29 -6.96 -9.28
N ILE A 57 -8.74 -7.28 -10.46
CA ILE A 57 -8.98 -6.51 -11.69
C ILE A 57 -10.47 -6.47 -12.01
N ARG A 58 -11.16 -7.62 -11.99
CA ARG A 58 -12.61 -7.70 -12.20
C ARG A 58 -13.38 -6.81 -11.22
N ARG A 59 -13.01 -6.82 -9.94
CA ARG A 59 -13.62 -5.96 -8.91
C ARG A 59 -13.33 -4.49 -9.17
N CYS A 60 -12.12 -4.16 -9.54
CA CYS A 60 -11.72 -2.79 -9.88
C CYS A 60 -12.52 -2.23 -11.06
N GLU A 61 -12.83 -3.05 -12.08
CA GLU A 61 -13.68 -2.64 -13.20
C GLU A 61 -15.11 -2.30 -12.75
N ILE A 62 -15.71 -3.15 -11.91
CA ILE A 62 -17.06 -2.92 -11.37
C ILE A 62 -17.12 -1.66 -10.50
N LEU A 63 -16.08 -1.43 -9.69
CA LEU A 63 -16.00 -0.33 -8.75
C LEU A 63 -15.40 0.96 -9.34
N ASP A 64 -15.01 0.94 -10.60
CA ASP A 64 -14.30 2.04 -11.30
C ASP A 64 -13.01 2.46 -10.55
N CYS A 65 -12.27 1.49 -10.03
CA CYS A 65 -10.99 1.68 -9.35
C CYS A 65 -9.83 1.51 -10.34
N LYS A 66 -8.87 2.43 -10.34
CA LYS A 66 -7.72 2.41 -11.27
C LYS A 66 -6.37 2.24 -10.57
N MET A 67 -6.38 1.83 -9.30
CA MET A 67 -5.17 1.61 -8.52
C MET A 67 -5.30 0.36 -7.66
N ILE A 68 -4.30 -0.50 -7.68
CA ILE A 68 -4.17 -1.65 -6.78
C ILE A 68 -2.90 -1.46 -5.96
N VAL A 69 -3.03 -1.46 -4.64
CA VAL A 69 -1.88 -1.54 -3.74
C VAL A 69 -1.41 -3.00 -3.70
N VAL A 70 -0.10 -3.20 -3.85
CA VAL A 70 0.53 -4.53 -3.77
C VAL A 70 1.48 -4.59 -2.59
N VAL A 71 1.30 -5.59 -1.75
CA VAL A 71 2.01 -5.75 -0.47
C VAL A 71 2.97 -6.94 -0.55
N PRO A 72 4.25 -6.78 -0.14
CA PRO A 72 5.25 -7.84 -0.21
C PRO A 72 4.97 -9.00 0.74
N SER A 73 5.59 -10.13 0.46
CA SER A 73 5.53 -11.30 1.34
C SER A 73 6.26 -11.07 2.65
N MET A 74 5.79 -11.73 3.70
CA MET A 74 6.39 -11.71 5.03
C MET A 74 6.83 -13.13 5.43
N ASP A 75 7.66 -13.21 6.49
CA ASP A 75 8.11 -14.47 7.09
C ASP A 75 8.61 -15.47 6.05
N LEU A 76 9.55 -15.03 5.20
CA LEU A 76 10.08 -15.87 4.14
C LEU A 76 10.62 -17.20 4.71
N THR A 77 10.13 -18.30 4.14
CA THR A 77 10.57 -19.65 4.52
C THR A 77 11.93 -20.02 3.93
N VAL A 78 12.45 -19.19 3.03
CA VAL A 78 13.75 -19.36 2.37
C VAL A 78 14.66 -18.19 2.72
N HIS A 79 15.94 -18.45 2.87
CA HIS A 79 16.93 -17.40 3.00
C HIS A 79 17.13 -16.74 1.62
N ALA A 80 17.01 -15.42 1.58
CA ALA A 80 17.24 -14.64 0.36
C ALA A 80 17.92 -13.31 0.70
N THR A 81 18.83 -12.88 -0.15
CA THR A 81 19.43 -11.56 -0.08
C THR A 81 18.45 -10.49 -0.54
N VAL A 82 18.71 -9.24 -0.18
CA VAL A 82 17.90 -8.09 -0.63
C VAL A 82 17.87 -8.01 -2.17
N ASP A 83 18.99 -8.30 -2.83
CA ASP A 83 19.07 -8.25 -4.30
C ASP A 83 18.24 -9.36 -4.96
N GLU A 84 18.21 -10.57 -4.39
CA GLU A 84 17.35 -11.65 -4.86
C GLU A 84 15.87 -11.32 -4.67
N ILE A 85 15.50 -10.74 -3.52
CA ILE A 85 14.14 -10.27 -3.25
C ILE A 85 13.71 -9.19 -4.25
N LYS A 86 14.59 -8.21 -4.53
CA LYS A 86 14.33 -7.17 -5.52
C LYS A 86 14.15 -7.76 -6.92
N ALA A 87 15.03 -8.66 -7.32
CA ALA A 87 14.99 -9.30 -8.65
C ALA A 87 13.70 -10.09 -8.84
N ASP A 88 13.28 -10.87 -7.85
CA ASP A 88 12.02 -11.60 -7.88
C ASP A 88 10.81 -10.65 -7.97
N ALA A 89 10.77 -9.63 -7.13
CA ALA A 89 9.69 -8.64 -7.14
C ALA A 89 9.57 -7.92 -8.50
N VAL A 90 10.70 -7.55 -9.12
CA VAL A 90 10.73 -6.95 -10.46
C VAL A 90 10.14 -7.91 -11.50
N ALA A 91 10.52 -9.18 -11.46
CA ALA A 91 10.01 -10.18 -12.40
C ALA A 91 8.49 -10.35 -12.25
N VAL A 92 8.00 -10.51 -11.02
CA VAL A 92 6.56 -10.67 -10.75
C VAL A 92 5.77 -9.44 -11.15
N LEU A 93 6.23 -8.24 -10.80
CA LEU A 93 5.54 -6.99 -11.18
C LEU A 93 5.48 -6.79 -12.69
N LYS A 94 6.51 -7.18 -13.45
CA LYS A 94 6.46 -7.14 -14.93
C LYS A 94 5.40 -8.06 -15.51
N GLU A 95 5.18 -9.22 -14.92
CA GLU A 95 4.08 -10.11 -15.33
C GLU A 95 2.70 -9.52 -14.94
N MET A 96 2.59 -8.94 -13.76
CA MET A 96 1.37 -8.25 -13.32
C MET A 96 1.01 -7.08 -14.23
N VAL A 97 2.00 -6.30 -14.68
CA VAL A 97 1.79 -5.17 -15.62
C VAL A 97 1.07 -5.63 -16.87
N LYS A 98 1.45 -6.77 -17.46
CA LYS A 98 0.79 -7.32 -18.67
C LYS A 98 -0.70 -7.58 -18.45
N LYS A 99 -1.09 -7.92 -17.22
CA LYS A 99 -2.49 -8.15 -16.86
C LYS A 99 -3.27 -6.87 -16.60
N VAL A 100 -2.68 -5.88 -15.93
CA VAL A 100 -3.39 -4.65 -15.55
C VAL A 100 -3.43 -3.60 -16.68
N GLU A 101 -2.47 -3.65 -17.61
CA GLU A 101 -2.33 -2.68 -18.72
C GLU A 101 -3.59 -2.57 -19.60
N PRO A 102 -4.24 -3.68 -20.04
CA PRO A 102 -5.47 -3.60 -20.85
C PRO A 102 -6.63 -2.89 -20.13
N HIS A 103 -6.61 -2.83 -18.81
CA HIS A 103 -7.64 -2.26 -17.95
C HIS A 103 -7.31 -0.81 -17.49
N GLY A 104 -6.11 -0.32 -17.85
CA GLY A 104 -5.63 0.98 -17.42
C GLY A 104 -5.47 1.10 -15.90
N ILE A 105 -5.19 -0.02 -15.23
CA ILE A 105 -5.00 -0.09 -13.77
C ILE A 105 -3.51 0.05 -13.45
N LYS A 106 -3.21 0.82 -12.41
CA LYS A 106 -1.86 0.99 -11.87
C LYS A 106 -1.62 0.07 -10.67
N LEU A 107 -0.38 -0.34 -10.48
CA LEU A 107 0.10 -1.07 -9.31
C LEU A 107 0.93 -0.15 -8.43
N SER A 108 0.60 -0.05 -7.17
CA SER A 108 1.32 0.76 -6.20
C SER A 108 1.99 -0.15 -5.17
N LEU A 109 3.31 -0.31 -5.26
CA LEU A 109 4.08 -1.17 -4.35
C LEU A 109 4.21 -0.49 -2.98
N GLU A 110 3.61 -1.07 -1.97
CA GLU A 110 3.76 -0.66 -0.59
C GLU A 110 4.89 -1.46 0.07
N PHE A 111 5.90 -0.76 0.58
CA PHE A 111 6.86 -1.38 1.50
C PHE A 111 6.26 -1.37 2.91
N CYS A 112 6.41 -2.47 3.62
CA CYS A 112 5.83 -2.59 4.97
C CYS A 112 6.95 -2.62 6.02
N GLY A 113 6.98 -1.63 6.87
CA GLY A 113 8.06 -1.35 7.81
C GLY A 113 8.14 -2.31 9.00
N ALA A 114 8.38 -3.60 8.73
CA ALA A 114 8.66 -4.60 9.76
C ALA A 114 9.81 -5.53 9.33
N PRO A 115 10.63 -6.03 10.28
CA PRO A 115 11.76 -6.93 9.97
C PRO A 115 11.36 -8.19 9.21
N ALA A 116 10.13 -8.67 9.42
CA ALA A 116 9.60 -9.87 8.78
C ALA A 116 9.19 -9.67 7.32
N MET A 117 9.01 -8.42 6.89
CA MET A 117 8.57 -8.11 5.53
C MET A 117 9.74 -8.16 4.55
N SER A 118 9.52 -8.79 3.40
CA SER A 118 10.57 -8.97 2.40
C SER A 118 11.02 -7.65 1.76
N ILE A 119 10.11 -6.68 1.62
CA ILE A 119 10.41 -5.33 1.14
C ILE A 119 9.95 -4.38 2.22
N ASN A 120 10.86 -3.93 3.06
CA ASN A 120 10.54 -3.21 4.30
C ASN A 120 11.10 -1.80 4.42
N ARG A 121 11.66 -1.27 3.33
CA ARG A 121 12.19 0.10 3.26
C ARG A 121 11.80 0.77 1.96
N PHE A 122 11.63 2.08 2.00
CA PHE A 122 11.32 2.89 0.83
C PHE A 122 12.33 2.70 -0.30
N GLU A 123 13.62 2.76 0.01
CA GLU A 123 14.69 2.64 -0.98
C GLU A 123 14.65 1.30 -1.74
N TYR A 124 14.23 0.21 -1.10
CA TYR A 124 14.09 -1.08 -1.75
C TYR A 124 12.89 -1.10 -2.72
N ALA A 125 11.74 -0.58 -2.27
CA ALA A 125 10.56 -0.45 -3.12
C ALA A 125 10.81 0.48 -4.32
N TYR A 126 11.49 1.61 -4.08
CA TYR A 126 11.78 2.57 -5.13
C TYR A 126 12.76 2.01 -6.18
N ASP A 127 13.78 1.24 -5.76
CA ASP A 127 14.70 0.55 -6.69
C ASP A 127 13.96 -0.48 -7.55
N ILE A 128 13.03 -1.24 -6.95
CA ILE A 128 12.18 -2.19 -7.67
C ILE A 128 11.35 -1.46 -8.72
N VAL A 129 10.64 -0.39 -8.34
CA VAL A 129 9.80 0.40 -9.25
C VAL A 129 10.62 0.96 -10.42
N LYS A 130 11.82 1.48 -10.16
CA LYS A 130 12.73 1.92 -11.22
C LYS A 130 13.13 0.78 -12.16
N ALA A 131 13.43 -0.41 -11.62
CA ALA A 131 13.87 -1.56 -12.42
C ALA A 131 12.73 -2.21 -13.22
N VAL A 132 11.47 -2.09 -12.77
CA VAL A 132 10.29 -2.49 -13.56
C VAL A 132 10.15 -1.59 -14.78
N ASP A 133 10.46 -0.30 -14.65
CA ASP A 133 10.44 0.72 -15.71
C ASP A 133 9.09 0.79 -16.46
N SER A 134 8.00 0.83 -15.71
CA SER A 134 6.64 0.96 -16.27
C SER A 134 5.95 2.21 -15.72
N PRO A 135 5.17 2.94 -16.52
CA PRO A 135 4.34 4.04 -16.03
C PRO A 135 3.16 3.55 -15.17
N LEU A 136 2.89 2.23 -15.19
CA LEU A 136 1.82 1.61 -14.41
C LEU A 136 2.29 1.12 -13.04
N VAL A 137 3.58 1.28 -12.70
CA VAL A 137 4.12 0.82 -11.41
C VAL A 137 4.73 2.00 -10.65
N GLY A 138 4.28 2.21 -9.44
CA GLY A 138 4.78 3.22 -8.52
C GLY A 138 4.85 2.72 -7.09
N VAL A 139 5.19 3.60 -6.16
CA VAL A 139 5.33 3.31 -4.73
C VAL A 139 4.14 3.86 -3.95
N THR A 140 3.64 3.10 -3.02
CA THR A 140 2.85 3.61 -1.89
C THR A 140 3.82 4.04 -0.79
N LEU A 141 3.88 5.34 -0.52
CA LEU A 141 4.67 5.92 0.57
C LEU A 141 3.81 5.97 1.83
N ASP A 142 4.01 5.05 2.74
CA ASP A 142 3.42 5.06 4.06
C ASP A 142 4.42 5.66 5.07
N GLN A 143 4.01 6.73 5.77
CA GLN A 143 4.86 7.45 6.72
C GLN A 143 5.24 6.60 7.94
N PHE A 144 4.28 5.79 8.42
CA PHE A 144 4.54 4.87 9.53
C PHE A 144 5.60 3.84 9.14
N HIS A 145 5.43 3.20 8.00
CA HIS A 145 6.37 2.20 7.50
C HIS A 145 7.75 2.80 7.20
N PHE A 146 7.78 4.03 6.67
CA PHE A 146 9.02 4.76 6.44
C PHE A 146 9.81 4.97 7.75
N ASN A 147 9.12 5.36 8.81
CA ASN A 147 9.72 5.59 10.12
C ASN A 147 10.13 4.27 10.81
N ALA A 148 9.27 3.24 10.75
CA ALA A 148 9.43 1.99 11.50
C ALA A 148 10.75 1.24 11.19
N MET A 149 11.22 1.31 9.95
CA MET A 149 12.49 0.69 9.53
C MET A 149 13.57 1.72 9.21
N ALA A 150 13.39 2.97 9.61
CA ALA A 150 14.31 4.07 9.37
C ALA A 150 14.74 4.15 7.89
N SER A 151 13.75 4.20 6.98
CA SER A 151 14.01 4.45 5.57
C SER A 151 14.77 5.76 5.36
N GLY A 152 15.65 5.79 4.37
CA GLY A 152 16.56 6.92 4.15
C GLY A 152 15.87 8.14 3.57
N TRP A 153 15.89 9.27 4.27
CA TRP A 153 15.43 10.55 3.74
C TRP A 153 16.14 10.95 2.44
N ASP A 154 17.44 10.65 2.36
CA ASP A 154 18.23 10.87 1.14
C ASP A 154 17.68 10.15 -0.09
N ALA A 155 17.11 8.95 0.11
CA ALA A 155 16.49 8.18 -0.95
C ALA A 155 15.17 8.83 -1.40
N LEU A 156 14.36 9.28 -0.47
CA LEU A 156 13.11 9.98 -0.76
C LEU A 156 13.38 11.35 -1.43
N GLU A 157 14.32 12.13 -0.92
CA GLU A 157 14.65 13.46 -1.45
C GLU A 157 15.22 13.43 -2.87
N LYS A 158 15.74 12.28 -3.32
CA LYS A 158 16.28 12.05 -4.68
C LYS A 158 15.31 11.29 -5.59
N ALA A 159 14.15 10.90 -5.08
CA ALA A 159 13.17 10.15 -5.85
C ALA A 159 12.48 11.05 -6.90
N ASP A 160 11.99 10.44 -7.95
CA ASP A 160 11.01 11.06 -8.86
C ASP A 160 9.62 10.93 -8.21
N GLY A 161 9.03 12.05 -7.80
CA GLY A 161 7.73 12.08 -7.14
C GLY A 161 6.61 11.49 -7.99
N LYS A 162 6.75 11.49 -9.33
CA LYS A 162 5.78 10.87 -10.25
C LYS A 162 5.75 9.34 -10.17
N LYS A 163 6.76 8.74 -9.54
CA LYS A 163 6.79 7.31 -9.22
C LYS A 163 6.20 6.97 -7.85
N ILE A 164 5.73 7.97 -7.09
CA ILE A 164 4.97 7.79 -5.87
C ILE A 164 3.50 7.99 -6.23
N PHE A 165 2.69 6.93 -6.14
CA PHE A 165 1.29 6.96 -6.56
C PHE A 165 0.34 7.21 -5.42
N VAL A 166 0.67 6.71 -4.24
CA VAL A 166 -0.16 6.79 -3.03
C VAL A 166 0.69 7.31 -1.89
N TRP A 167 0.12 8.21 -1.11
CA TRP A 167 0.67 8.64 0.16
C TRP A 167 -0.28 8.24 1.28
N HIS A 168 0.13 7.26 2.11
CA HIS A 168 -0.55 6.92 3.35
C HIS A 168 -0.11 7.87 4.46
N LEU A 169 -1.01 8.77 4.83
CA LEU A 169 -0.84 9.73 5.90
C LEU A 169 -1.30 9.11 7.23
N ASN A 170 -0.41 9.05 8.18
CA ASN A 170 -0.64 8.52 9.52
C ASN A 170 0.38 9.10 10.49
N GLY A 171 0.08 9.08 11.78
CA GLY A 171 1.02 9.34 12.85
C GLY A 171 1.54 8.04 13.47
N THR A 172 2.46 8.15 14.41
CA THR A 172 2.93 7.03 15.23
C THR A 172 3.50 7.46 16.57
N GLU A 173 3.32 6.62 17.58
CA GLU A 173 4.10 6.73 18.81
C GLU A 173 5.59 6.51 18.51
N ASN A 174 6.46 7.11 19.30
CA ASN A 174 7.89 6.87 19.19
C ASN A 174 8.20 5.41 19.53
N MET A 175 8.92 4.74 18.61
CA MET A 175 9.34 3.35 18.79
C MET A 175 10.77 3.13 18.24
N PRO A 176 11.54 2.19 18.80
CA PRO A 176 12.84 1.84 18.25
C PRO A 176 12.72 1.30 16.81
N CYS A 177 13.66 1.68 15.95
CA CYS A 177 13.73 1.16 14.59
C CYS A 177 13.82 -0.37 14.59
N GLY A 178 13.00 -1.01 13.76
CA GLY A 178 12.93 -2.46 13.65
C GLY A 178 12.41 -3.17 14.91
N ALA A 179 11.92 -2.42 15.89
CA ALA A 179 11.31 -2.99 17.07
C ALA A 179 9.94 -3.55 16.69
N ALA A 180 9.79 -4.82 16.95
CA ALA A 180 8.56 -5.57 16.94
C ALA A 180 7.87 -5.86 15.60
N TYR A 181 7.32 -7.04 15.60
CA TYR A 181 6.68 -7.76 14.55
C TYR A 181 5.36 -7.16 14.07
N ASN A 182 4.66 -6.44 14.92
CA ASN A 182 3.36 -5.86 14.60
C ASN A 182 3.16 -4.55 15.34
N ASN A 183 3.62 -3.47 14.72
CA ASN A 183 3.58 -2.14 15.30
C ASN A 183 2.37 -1.32 14.84
N ASP A 184 1.50 -1.85 13.99
CA ASP A 184 0.34 -1.10 13.47
C ASP A 184 -0.55 -0.55 14.57
N GLU A 185 -0.60 -1.22 15.72
CA GLU A 185 -1.28 -0.71 16.93
C GLU A 185 -0.68 0.59 17.49
N LYS A 186 0.53 0.97 17.05
CA LYS A 186 1.20 2.22 17.43
C LYS A 186 0.85 3.40 16.52
N ARG A 187 0.09 3.15 15.46
CA ARG A 187 -0.38 4.20 14.58
C ARG A 187 -1.27 5.18 15.35
N LEU A 188 -1.15 6.45 15.00
CA LEU A 188 -1.95 7.55 15.53
C LEU A 188 -2.63 8.30 14.39
N TRP A 189 -3.68 9.04 14.69
CA TRP A 189 -4.14 10.07 13.78
C TRP A 189 -3.02 11.08 13.54
N PRO A 190 -2.85 11.60 12.31
CA PRO A 190 -1.82 12.59 12.02
C PRO A 190 -1.93 13.80 12.94
N GLY A 191 -0.84 14.13 13.66
CA GLY A 191 -0.78 15.23 14.59
C GLY A 191 -1.49 15.01 15.94
N GLU A 192 -1.98 13.81 16.23
CA GLU A 192 -2.53 13.47 17.55
C GLU A 192 -1.44 13.54 18.63
N PRO A 193 -1.78 13.87 19.90
CA PRO A 193 -0.79 13.90 20.99
C PRO A 193 -0.01 12.58 21.08
N GLY A 194 1.31 12.66 21.05
CA GLY A 194 2.21 11.50 21.02
C GLY A 194 2.72 11.13 19.62
N ASP A 195 2.20 11.72 18.58
CA ASP A 195 2.71 11.55 17.23
C ASP A 195 4.12 12.14 17.09
N CYS A 196 5.06 11.31 16.61
CA CYS A 196 6.46 11.69 16.47
C CYS A 196 6.89 11.96 15.01
N LEU A 197 5.97 11.86 14.04
CA LEU A 197 6.31 12.06 12.62
C LEU A 197 6.38 13.55 12.26
N ASP A 198 7.37 13.90 11.46
CA ASP A 198 7.49 15.23 10.86
C ASP A 198 6.68 15.30 9.54
N HIS A 199 5.36 15.45 9.68
CA HIS A 199 4.44 15.58 8.55
C HIS A 199 4.81 16.71 7.60
N LYS A 200 5.30 17.81 8.17
CA LYS A 200 5.72 18.97 7.37
C LYS A 200 6.89 18.60 6.47
N ARG A 201 7.88 17.88 6.99
CA ARG A 201 9.03 17.42 6.19
C ARG A 201 8.58 16.48 5.08
N PHE A 202 7.67 15.55 5.35
CA PHE A 202 7.10 14.69 4.32
C PHE A 202 6.42 15.49 3.21
N ALA A 203 5.51 16.40 3.58
CA ALA A 203 4.78 17.24 2.63
C ALA A 203 5.72 18.12 1.79
N ASP A 204 6.69 18.79 2.44
CA ASP A 204 7.66 19.64 1.76
C ASP A 204 8.55 18.83 0.80
N THR A 205 8.97 17.64 1.23
CA THR A 205 9.79 16.74 0.39
C THR A 205 9.00 16.26 -0.81
N LEU A 206 7.78 15.75 -0.60
CA LEU A 206 6.91 15.30 -1.69
C LEU A 206 6.64 16.42 -2.70
N LYS A 207 6.34 17.62 -2.24
CA LYS A 207 6.17 18.79 -3.10
C LYS A 207 7.45 19.10 -3.88
N LYS A 208 8.61 19.07 -3.23
CA LYS A 208 9.91 19.36 -3.84
C LYS A 208 10.28 18.37 -4.94
N ILE A 209 9.99 17.08 -4.75
CA ILE A 209 10.30 16.03 -5.73
C ILE A 209 9.23 15.88 -6.83
N GLY A 210 8.18 16.71 -6.79
CA GLY A 210 7.14 16.75 -7.82
C GLY A 210 6.11 15.64 -7.69
N PHE A 211 5.78 15.20 -6.46
CA PHE A 211 4.63 14.32 -6.24
C PHE A 211 3.37 14.99 -6.77
N ASP A 212 2.70 14.32 -7.67
CA ASP A 212 1.44 14.74 -8.29
C ASP A 212 0.35 13.64 -8.18
N GLY A 213 0.57 12.70 -7.26
CA GLY A 213 -0.35 11.60 -7.01
C GLY A 213 -1.72 12.08 -6.54
N ASP A 214 -2.76 11.47 -7.08
CA ASP A 214 -4.16 11.80 -6.77
C ASP A 214 -4.59 11.23 -5.41
N VAL A 215 -3.79 10.37 -4.78
CA VAL A 215 -4.20 9.58 -3.64
C VAL A 215 -3.37 9.92 -2.42
N CYS A 216 -4.01 10.64 -1.49
CA CYS A 216 -3.55 10.75 -0.11
C CYS A 216 -4.65 10.17 0.78
N THR A 217 -4.34 9.12 1.52
CA THR A 217 -5.31 8.43 2.38
C THR A 217 -4.81 8.38 3.81
N ILE A 218 -5.74 8.44 4.77
CA ILE A 218 -5.41 8.21 6.18
C ILE A 218 -5.53 6.72 6.45
N GLU A 219 -4.45 6.13 6.96
CA GLU A 219 -4.40 4.71 7.30
C GLU A 219 -3.93 4.53 8.74
N VAL A 220 -4.86 4.13 9.62
CA VAL A 220 -4.61 3.92 11.05
C VAL A 220 -5.23 2.62 11.53
N PHE A 221 -4.39 1.68 12.00
CA PHE A 221 -4.77 0.36 12.49
C PHE A 221 -4.59 0.26 14.00
N ARG A 222 -5.22 1.18 14.75
CA ARG A 222 -5.13 1.16 16.20
C ARG A 222 -6.35 0.51 16.82
N PRO A 223 -6.21 -0.54 17.66
CA PRO A 223 -7.34 -1.25 18.25
C PRO A 223 -8.33 -0.37 18.99
N ASP A 224 -7.86 0.72 19.62
CA ASP A 224 -8.73 1.66 20.32
C ASP A 224 -9.64 2.46 19.37
N TYR A 225 -9.19 2.72 18.15
CA TYR A 225 -10.01 3.42 17.15
C TYR A 225 -11.12 2.55 16.59
N TYR A 226 -10.98 1.21 16.62
CA TYR A 226 -12.04 0.30 16.22
C TYR A 226 -13.23 0.26 17.20
N LYS A 227 -13.06 0.81 18.43
CA LYS A 227 -14.11 0.98 19.41
C LYS A 227 -14.95 2.23 19.16
N LEU A 228 -14.44 3.17 18.35
CA LEU A 228 -15.14 4.39 17.98
C LEU A 228 -16.21 4.10 16.92
N SER A 229 -17.25 4.91 16.91
CA SER A 229 -18.22 4.88 15.81
C SER A 229 -17.59 5.33 14.48
N SER A 230 -18.19 4.93 13.36
CA SER A 230 -17.74 5.39 12.04
C SER A 230 -17.76 6.91 11.92
N GLU A 231 -18.77 7.56 12.53
CA GLU A 231 -18.86 9.04 12.54
C GLU A 231 -17.70 9.69 13.30
N GLU A 232 -17.33 9.14 14.46
CA GLU A 232 -16.19 9.65 15.25
C GLU A 232 -14.86 9.45 14.49
N ASN A 233 -14.67 8.31 13.86
CA ASN A 233 -13.49 8.05 13.03
C ASN A 233 -13.41 9.01 11.84
N ILE A 234 -14.53 9.25 11.14
CA ILE A 234 -14.58 10.21 10.03
C ILE A 234 -14.25 11.63 10.52
N ARG A 235 -14.78 12.06 11.66
CA ARG A 235 -14.48 13.38 12.24
C ARG A 235 -13.01 13.56 12.64
N LYS A 236 -12.37 12.46 13.11
CA LYS A 236 -10.93 12.50 13.43
C LYS A 236 -10.06 12.54 12.16
N ALA A 237 -10.54 11.99 11.06
CA ALA A 237 -9.86 11.96 9.78
C ALA A 237 -9.99 13.28 9.00
N ALA A 238 -10.99 14.09 9.30
CA ALA A 238 -11.27 15.37 8.63
C ALA A 238 -10.49 16.54 9.26
#